data_db3d4bd24927908015e68b14c084d670
#
_entry.id   db3d4bd24927908015e68b14c084d670
#
_cell.length_a   1.000
_cell.length_b   1.000
_cell.length_c   1.000
_cell.angle_alpha   90.00
_cell.angle_beta   90.00
_cell.angle_gamma   90.00
#
_symmetry.space_group_name_H-M   'P 1'
#
loop_
_entity.id
_entity.type
_entity.pdbx_description
1 polymer ?
#
loop_
_entity_poly.entity_id
_entity_poly.type
_entity_poly.pdbx_seq_one_letter_code
_entity_poly.pdbx_strand_id
1 'polypeptide(L)'
;MHHVVSATTNPAKIQAILQAFDEIFGEGSCHIESVAVESGVPEQPFGSEETRAGARNRVANARLAQPNADFWVAIEAGIDDDSTFSWVVIESASQRGEARSATLPLPDVILEQVRAGEALGPVMSQYTGIDQIGRKEGAIGVFTGGRLTRSSVYQIGRASCRERV
;
A
#
# COMPACT_ATOMS: atom_id res chain seq x y z
N MET A 1 -17.83 5.74 -15.57
CA MET A 1 -16.41 5.89 -15.12
C MET A 1 -16.46 5.94 -13.61
N HIS A 2 -15.77 5.02 -12.93
CA HIS A 2 -15.72 4.99 -11.47
C HIS A 2 -14.75 6.04 -10.92
N HIS A 3 -15.17 6.76 -9.89
CA HIS A 3 -14.31 7.67 -9.15
C HIS A 3 -13.68 6.93 -7.97
N VAL A 4 -12.36 6.78 -7.98
CA VAL A 4 -11.58 6.08 -6.95
C VAL A 4 -10.67 7.07 -6.25
N VAL A 5 -10.79 7.18 -4.93
CA VAL A 5 -9.90 8.00 -4.10
C VAL A 5 -8.80 7.13 -3.51
N SER A 6 -7.57 7.46 -3.86
CA SER A 6 -6.38 6.84 -3.30
C SER A 6 -5.90 7.64 -2.08
N ALA A 7 -5.89 7.02 -0.92
CA ALA A 7 -5.43 7.62 0.35
C ALA A 7 -3.89 7.68 0.45
N THR A 8 -3.22 7.94 -0.67
CA THR A 8 -1.76 8.07 -0.76
C THR A 8 -1.37 8.89 -1.98
N THR A 9 -0.25 9.59 -1.86
CA THR A 9 0.41 10.30 -2.98
C THR A 9 1.63 9.55 -3.52
N ASN A 10 1.87 8.31 -3.06
CA ASN A 10 2.98 7.49 -3.54
C ASN A 10 2.64 6.93 -4.94
N PRO A 11 3.39 7.31 -6.00
CA PRO A 11 3.06 6.94 -7.38
C PRO A 11 3.05 5.44 -7.61
N ALA A 12 3.92 4.67 -6.94
CA ALA A 12 3.94 3.21 -7.08
C ALA A 12 2.69 2.55 -6.48
N LYS A 13 2.16 3.10 -5.37
CA LYS A 13 0.89 2.63 -4.79
C LYS A 13 -0.30 3.02 -5.67
N ILE A 14 -0.31 4.25 -6.20
CA ILE A 14 -1.36 4.74 -7.12
C ILE A 14 -1.42 3.86 -8.37
N GLN A 15 -0.27 3.58 -8.97
CA GLN A 15 -0.20 2.72 -10.15
C GLN A 15 -0.72 1.29 -9.87
N ALA A 16 -0.40 0.74 -8.71
CA ALA A 16 -0.91 -0.57 -8.30
C ALA A 16 -2.44 -0.57 -8.13
N ILE A 17 -3.01 0.51 -7.58
CA ILE A 17 -4.46 0.68 -7.46
C ILE A 17 -5.09 0.76 -8.85
N LEU A 18 -4.55 1.60 -9.74
CA LEU A 18 -5.05 1.75 -11.11
C LEU A 18 -5.09 0.40 -11.84
N GLN A 19 -3.98 -0.33 -11.84
CA GLN A 19 -3.90 -1.63 -12.48
C GLN A 19 -4.93 -2.63 -11.93
N ALA A 20 -5.13 -2.66 -10.60
CA ALA A 20 -6.10 -3.54 -9.98
C ALA A 20 -7.55 -3.20 -10.41
N PHE A 21 -7.88 -1.92 -10.52
CA PHE A 21 -9.20 -1.48 -10.95
C PHE A 21 -9.42 -1.69 -12.45
N ASP A 22 -8.42 -1.40 -13.29
CA ASP A 22 -8.48 -1.66 -14.74
C ASP A 22 -8.73 -3.14 -15.05
N GLU A 23 -8.11 -4.05 -14.29
CA GLU A 23 -8.33 -5.48 -14.49
C GLU A 23 -9.73 -5.96 -14.05
N ILE A 24 -10.38 -5.27 -13.10
CA ILE A 24 -11.73 -5.62 -12.62
C ILE A 24 -12.81 -5.00 -13.49
N PHE A 25 -12.66 -3.72 -13.80
CA PHE A 25 -13.70 -2.90 -14.44
C PHE A 25 -13.43 -2.60 -15.92
N GLY A 26 -12.23 -2.92 -16.42
CA GLY A 26 -11.76 -2.62 -17.75
C GLY A 26 -10.86 -1.38 -17.80
N GLU A 27 -9.91 -1.38 -18.71
CA GLU A 27 -8.95 -0.29 -18.89
C GLU A 27 -9.66 1.03 -19.18
N GLY A 28 -9.25 2.09 -18.47
CA GLY A 28 -9.81 3.44 -18.62
C GLY A 28 -11.21 3.61 -18.03
N SER A 29 -11.74 2.62 -17.30
CA SER A 29 -13.05 2.71 -16.65
C SER A 29 -13.04 3.48 -15.34
N CYS A 30 -11.85 3.77 -14.79
CA CYS A 30 -11.66 4.40 -13.49
C CYS A 30 -10.89 5.72 -13.62
N HIS A 31 -11.30 6.71 -12.81
CA HIS A 31 -10.55 7.92 -12.55
C HIS A 31 -10.01 7.86 -11.11
N ILE A 32 -8.68 7.98 -10.95
CA ILE A 32 -8.07 7.97 -9.62
C ILE A 32 -7.70 9.38 -9.20
N GLU A 33 -8.23 9.81 -8.07
CA GLU A 33 -7.85 11.02 -7.36
C GLU A 33 -7.03 10.66 -6.12
N SER A 34 -5.90 11.34 -5.91
CA SER A 34 -5.03 11.08 -4.77
C SER A 34 -5.18 12.15 -3.70
N VAL A 35 -5.31 11.72 -2.44
CA VAL A 35 -5.36 12.61 -1.29
C VAL A 35 -4.29 12.21 -0.28
N ALA A 36 -3.61 13.24 0.26
CA ALA A 36 -2.69 13.06 1.38
C ALA A 36 -3.48 13.07 2.68
N VAL A 37 -3.48 11.95 3.39
CA VAL A 37 -4.18 11.81 4.68
C VAL A 37 -3.31 11.11 5.71
N GLU A 38 -3.55 11.40 6.97
CA GLU A 38 -2.85 10.77 8.09
C GLU A 38 -3.27 9.32 8.29
N SER A 39 -2.32 8.50 8.73
CA SER A 39 -2.56 7.10 9.09
C SER A 39 -2.95 6.93 10.56
N GLY A 40 -2.63 7.89 11.41
CA GLY A 40 -2.81 7.78 12.87
C GLY A 40 -1.93 6.72 13.54
N VAL A 41 -0.96 6.16 12.82
CA VAL A 41 0.06 5.24 13.32
C VAL A 41 1.44 5.80 12.98
N PRO A 42 2.54 5.28 13.57
CA PRO A 42 3.90 5.71 13.21
C PRO A 42 4.18 5.58 11.71
N GLU A 43 5.10 6.38 11.19
CA GLU A 43 5.52 6.35 9.77
C GLU A 43 5.97 4.95 9.34
N GLN A 44 6.65 4.23 10.25
CA GLN A 44 7.00 2.83 10.10
C GLN A 44 6.22 2.01 11.12
N PRO A 45 5.06 1.41 10.73
CA PRO A 45 4.30 0.55 11.62
C PRO A 45 5.00 -0.80 11.85
N PHE A 46 4.84 -1.33 13.06
CA PHE A 46 5.29 -2.66 13.43
C PHE A 46 4.12 -3.55 13.84
N GLY A 47 4.15 -4.78 13.33
CA GLY A 47 3.09 -5.75 13.54
C GLY A 47 1.87 -5.56 12.63
N SER A 48 1.13 -6.63 12.47
CA SER A 48 0.01 -6.71 11.53
C SER A 48 -1.15 -5.78 11.90
N GLU A 49 -1.48 -5.70 13.19
CA GLU A 49 -2.64 -4.92 13.66
C GLU A 49 -2.40 -3.41 13.55
N GLU A 50 -1.22 -2.92 13.90
CA GLU A 50 -0.88 -1.50 13.76
C GLU A 50 -0.90 -1.07 12.29
N THR A 51 -0.32 -1.90 11.40
CA THR A 51 -0.31 -1.63 9.96
C THR A 51 -1.73 -1.63 9.39
N ARG A 52 -2.57 -2.58 9.80
CA ARG A 52 -3.98 -2.65 9.41
C ARG A 52 -4.76 -1.44 9.89
N ALA A 53 -4.54 -1.03 11.14
CA ALA A 53 -5.17 0.18 11.70
C ALA A 53 -4.80 1.42 10.88
N GLY A 54 -3.52 1.56 10.48
CA GLY A 54 -3.07 2.66 9.61
C GLY A 54 -3.79 2.69 8.28
N ALA A 55 -3.96 1.54 7.61
CA ALA A 55 -4.70 1.46 6.36
C ALA A 55 -6.19 1.85 6.53
N ARG A 56 -6.84 1.37 7.59
CA ARG A 56 -8.23 1.72 7.92
C ARG A 56 -8.41 3.21 8.19
N ASN A 57 -7.52 3.80 8.98
CA ASN A 57 -7.54 5.22 9.29
C ASN A 57 -7.40 6.08 8.02
N ARG A 58 -6.49 5.70 7.12
CA ARG A 58 -6.33 6.40 5.84
C ARG A 58 -7.59 6.35 5.00
N VAL A 59 -8.25 5.20 4.88
CA VAL A 59 -9.52 5.10 4.14
C VAL A 59 -10.60 5.98 4.76
N ALA A 60 -10.74 5.93 6.09
CA ALA A 60 -11.71 6.77 6.80
C ALA A 60 -11.44 8.26 6.58
N ASN A 61 -10.18 8.69 6.69
CA ASN A 61 -9.79 10.08 6.48
C ASN A 61 -9.94 10.52 5.00
N ALA A 62 -9.64 9.64 4.05
CA ALA A 62 -9.86 9.90 2.63
C ALA A 62 -11.35 10.06 2.30
N ARG A 63 -12.21 9.25 2.92
CA ARG A 63 -13.66 9.34 2.78
C ARG A 63 -14.22 10.66 3.36
N LEU A 64 -13.65 11.14 4.45
CA LEU A 64 -14.02 12.46 5.00
C LEU A 64 -13.56 13.60 4.08
N ALA A 65 -12.37 13.48 3.49
CA ALA A 65 -11.80 14.51 2.60
C ALA A 65 -12.52 14.57 1.24
N GLN A 66 -12.93 13.41 0.70
CA GLN A 66 -13.58 13.26 -0.60
C GLN A 66 -14.80 12.32 -0.49
N PRO A 67 -15.93 12.80 0.03
CA PRO A 67 -17.08 11.93 0.35
C PRO A 67 -17.86 11.43 -0.87
N ASN A 68 -17.64 12.03 -2.05
CA ASN A 68 -18.44 11.75 -3.25
C ASN A 68 -17.72 10.82 -4.25
N ALA A 69 -16.96 9.84 -3.77
CA ALA A 69 -16.33 8.84 -4.61
C ALA A 69 -17.13 7.52 -4.59
N ASP A 70 -16.85 6.65 -5.56
CA ASP A 70 -17.38 5.29 -5.59
C ASP A 70 -16.57 4.36 -4.69
N PHE A 71 -15.24 4.59 -4.63
CA PHE A 71 -14.31 3.78 -3.84
C PHE A 71 -13.24 4.63 -3.15
N TRP A 72 -12.83 4.21 -1.95
CA TRP A 72 -11.67 4.74 -1.21
C TRP A 72 -10.71 3.61 -0.93
N VAL A 73 -9.43 3.80 -1.28
CA VAL A 73 -8.40 2.76 -1.21
C VAL A 73 -7.20 3.24 -0.43
N ALA A 74 -6.73 2.42 0.50
CA ALA A 74 -5.48 2.64 1.20
C ALA A 74 -4.58 1.40 1.11
N ILE A 75 -3.27 1.64 1.05
CA ILE A 75 -2.22 0.64 1.16
C ILE A 75 -1.23 1.13 2.21
N GLU A 76 -1.14 0.41 3.34
CA GLU A 76 -0.18 0.67 4.40
C GLU A 76 0.83 -0.46 4.49
N ALA A 77 2.12 -0.11 4.56
CA ALA A 77 3.19 -1.09 4.68
C ALA A 77 3.73 -1.10 6.10
N GLY A 78 4.08 -2.29 6.59
CA GLY A 78 4.63 -2.49 7.91
C GLY A 78 5.69 -3.58 7.94
N ILE A 79 6.25 -3.78 9.11
CA ILE A 79 7.21 -4.84 9.41
C ILE A 79 6.65 -5.71 10.53
N ASP A 80 6.74 -7.02 10.36
CA ASP A 80 6.35 -8.03 11.32
C ASP A 80 7.49 -9.04 11.41
N ASP A 81 8.05 -9.22 12.60
CA ASP A 81 9.28 -9.97 12.84
C ASP A 81 10.44 -9.53 11.92
N ASP A 82 10.81 -10.33 10.96
CA ASP A 82 11.91 -10.13 10.02
C ASP A 82 11.44 -9.72 8.60
N SER A 83 10.15 -9.51 8.42
CA SER A 83 9.55 -9.38 7.09
C SER A 83 8.74 -8.11 6.92
N THR A 84 8.76 -7.53 5.71
CA THR A 84 7.83 -6.46 5.32
C THR A 84 6.62 -7.03 4.61
N PHE A 85 5.50 -6.36 4.75
CA PHE A 85 4.20 -6.69 4.13
C PHE A 85 3.35 -5.41 4.01
N SER A 86 2.14 -5.54 3.47
CA SER A 86 1.19 -4.43 3.41
C SER A 86 -0.23 -4.91 3.69
N TRP A 87 -1.04 -4.02 4.27
CA TRP A 87 -2.48 -4.12 4.28
C TRP A 87 -3.09 -3.23 3.19
N VAL A 88 -4.04 -3.78 2.47
CA VAL A 88 -4.88 -3.07 1.51
C VAL A 88 -6.29 -3.01 2.09
N VAL A 89 -6.87 -1.82 2.14
CA VAL A 89 -8.26 -1.60 2.55
C VAL A 89 -8.96 -0.86 1.43
N ILE A 90 -10.12 -1.37 1.01
CA ILE A 90 -10.99 -0.76 0.01
C ILE A 90 -12.37 -0.60 0.62
N GLU A 91 -12.95 0.59 0.51
CA GLU A 91 -14.34 0.84 0.86
C GLU A 91 -15.14 1.33 -0.35
N SER A 92 -16.36 0.87 -0.43
CA SER A 92 -17.43 1.49 -1.22
C SER A 92 -18.44 2.17 -0.30
N ALA A 93 -19.56 2.63 -0.84
CA ALA A 93 -20.62 3.24 -0.02
C ALA A 93 -21.16 2.30 1.08
N SER A 94 -21.20 1.00 0.83
CA SER A 94 -21.84 0.00 1.70
C SER A 94 -20.97 -1.14 2.17
N GLN A 95 -19.78 -1.31 1.62
CA GLN A 95 -18.95 -2.48 1.87
C GLN A 95 -17.48 -2.11 2.12
N ARG A 96 -16.77 -2.98 2.85
CA ARG A 96 -15.32 -2.90 3.05
C ARG A 96 -14.68 -4.24 2.76
N GLY A 97 -13.64 -4.23 1.94
CA GLY A 97 -12.72 -5.33 1.71
C GLY A 97 -11.36 -5.03 2.33
N GLU A 98 -10.73 -6.03 2.93
CA GLU A 98 -9.39 -5.91 3.52
C GLU A 98 -8.56 -7.13 3.15
N ALA A 99 -7.30 -6.93 2.80
CA ALA A 99 -6.38 -8.01 2.50
C ALA A 99 -4.96 -7.68 2.93
N ARG A 100 -4.26 -8.70 3.43
CA ARG A 100 -2.82 -8.64 3.72
C ARG A 100 -2.05 -9.21 2.54
N SER A 101 -0.99 -8.53 2.12
CA SER A 101 -0.09 -9.03 1.08
C SER A 101 0.76 -10.21 1.58
N ALA A 102 1.46 -10.87 0.64
CA ALA A 102 2.56 -11.76 0.98
C ALA A 102 3.64 -10.98 1.77
N THR A 103 4.42 -11.70 2.56
CA THR A 103 5.58 -11.18 3.29
C THR A 103 6.85 -11.30 2.47
N LEU A 104 7.75 -10.35 2.65
CA LEU A 104 9.09 -10.37 2.08
C LEU A 104 10.11 -10.29 3.22
N PRO A 105 10.89 -11.34 3.47
CA PRO A 105 11.98 -11.28 4.44
C PRO A 105 12.99 -10.17 4.08
N LEU A 106 13.47 -9.46 5.08
CA LEU A 106 14.44 -8.40 4.95
C LEU A 106 15.79 -8.83 5.53
N PRO A 107 16.93 -8.43 4.93
CA PRO A 107 18.25 -8.65 5.52
C PRO A 107 18.38 -7.99 6.89
N ASP A 108 19.16 -8.64 7.80
CA ASP A 108 19.39 -8.14 9.17
C ASP A 108 19.89 -6.68 9.18
N VAL A 109 20.79 -6.34 8.27
CA VAL A 109 21.34 -4.97 8.16
C VAL A 109 20.26 -3.91 7.90
N ILE A 110 19.17 -4.26 7.23
CA ILE A 110 18.02 -3.39 7.01
C ILE A 110 17.16 -3.34 8.27
N LEU A 111 16.87 -4.51 8.86
CA LEU A 111 16.04 -4.63 10.05
C LEU A 111 16.62 -3.91 11.26
N GLU A 112 17.94 -3.94 11.46
CA GLU A 112 18.62 -3.23 12.53
C GLU A 112 18.37 -1.72 12.45
N GLN A 113 18.48 -1.12 11.27
CA GLN A 113 18.25 0.31 11.07
C GLN A 113 16.78 0.68 11.28
N VAL A 114 15.86 -0.14 10.76
CA VAL A 114 14.42 0.11 10.92
C VAL A 114 14.01 -0.04 12.39
N ARG A 115 14.53 -1.03 13.10
CA ARG A 115 14.30 -1.21 14.55
C ARG A 115 14.93 -0.09 15.37
N ALA A 116 15.98 0.56 14.87
CA ALA A 116 16.59 1.75 15.49
C ALA A 116 15.76 3.03 15.27
N GLY A 117 14.66 2.97 14.51
CA GLY A 117 13.71 4.07 14.33
C GLY A 117 13.68 4.70 12.95
N GLU A 118 14.44 4.17 11.98
CA GLU A 118 14.38 4.66 10.60
C GLU A 118 13.24 4.00 9.81
N ALA A 119 12.60 4.75 8.90
CA ALA A 119 11.59 4.17 8.01
C ALA A 119 12.24 3.31 6.91
N LEU A 120 11.57 2.22 6.49
CA LEU A 120 12.10 1.28 5.49
C LEU A 120 12.47 1.95 4.16
N GLY A 121 11.72 2.93 3.69
CA GLY A 121 12.01 3.62 2.43
C GLY A 121 13.38 4.30 2.41
N PRO A 122 13.70 5.20 3.36
CA PRO A 122 15.03 5.79 3.52
C PRO A 122 16.15 4.76 3.68
N VAL A 123 15.96 3.73 4.51
CA VAL A 123 16.95 2.66 4.71
C VAL A 123 17.25 1.94 3.40
N MET A 124 16.22 1.60 2.65
CA MET A 124 16.37 0.97 1.33
C MET A 124 17.06 1.89 0.31
N SER A 125 16.78 3.19 0.32
CA SER A 125 17.47 4.15 -0.54
C SER A 125 18.96 4.20 -0.24
N GLN A 126 19.33 4.20 1.02
CA GLN A 126 20.73 4.17 1.45
C GLN A 126 21.41 2.84 1.07
N TYR A 127 20.73 1.71 1.31
CA TYR A 127 21.24 0.38 1.00
C TYR A 127 21.49 0.17 -0.50
N THR A 128 20.60 0.66 -1.35
CA THR A 128 20.69 0.48 -2.81
C THR A 128 21.45 1.58 -3.53
N GLY A 129 21.64 2.75 -2.90
CA GLY A 129 22.13 3.95 -3.58
C GLY A 129 21.12 4.59 -4.54
N ILE A 130 19.86 4.12 -4.55
CA ILE A 130 18.79 4.63 -5.42
C ILE A 130 17.89 5.57 -4.62
N ASP A 131 17.89 6.84 -4.99
CA ASP A 131 17.05 7.83 -4.33
C ASP A 131 15.56 7.53 -4.47
N GLN A 132 14.82 7.68 -3.37
CA GLN A 132 13.39 7.45 -3.28
C GLN A 132 12.93 6.06 -3.79
N ILE A 133 13.72 5.03 -3.55
CA ILE A 133 13.40 3.64 -3.98
C ILE A 133 12.01 3.20 -3.50
N GLY A 134 11.56 3.68 -2.34
CA GLY A 134 10.22 3.42 -1.81
C GLY A 134 9.07 4.02 -2.64
N ARG A 135 9.35 4.93 -3.55
CA ARG A 135 8.38 5.48 -4.52
C ARG A 135 8.48 4.83 -5.91
N LYS A 136 9.42 3.93 -6.09
CA LYS A 136 9.71 3.18 -7.32
C LYS A 136 9.43 1.69 -7.07
N GLU A 137 10.39 0.83 -7.32
CA GLU A 137 10.27 -0.62 -7.18
C GLU A 137 10.22 -1.11 -5.73
N GLY A 138 10.75 -0.34 -4.78
CA GLY A 138 10.75 -0.69 -3.36
C GLY A 138 11.58 -1.92 -3.02
N ALA A 139 11.51 -2.38 -1.77
CA ALA A 139 12.24 -3.56 -1.32
C ALA A 139 11.87 -4.81 -2.13
N ILE A 140 10.60 -4.97 -2.50
CA ILE A 140 10.15 -6.14 -3.26
C ILE A 140 10.84 -6.25 -4.63
N GLY A 141 10.98 -5.15 -5.36
CA GLY A 141 11.69 -5.13 -6.64
C GLY A 141 13.18 -5.42 -6.47
N VAL A 142 13.81 -4.80 -5.48
CA VAL A 142 15.23 -4.98 -5.18
C VAL A 142 15.56 -6.43 -4.85
N PHE A 143 14.89 -7.02 -3.85
CA PHE A 143 15.23 -8.36 -3.35
C PHE A 143 14.73 -9.50 -4.22
N THR A 144 13.85 -9.24 -5.17
CA THR A 144 13.43 -10.23 -6.16
C THR A 144 14.12 -10.07 -7.52
N GLY A 145 15.06 -9.12 -7.64
CA GLY A 145 15.73 -8.83 -8.92
C GLY A 145 14.75 -8.38 -10.00
N GLY A 146 13.73 -7.61 -9.62
CA GLY A 146 12.71 -7.11 -10.53
C GLY A 146 11.65 -8.13 -10.96
N ARG A 147 11.68 -9.37 -10.43
CA ARG A 147 10.71 -10.43 -10.78
C ARG A 147 9.34 -10.18 -10.20
N LEU A 148 9.27 -9.55 -9.03
CA LEU A 148 8.03 -9.11 -8.42
C LEU A 148 8.03 -7.59 -8.34
N THR A 149 6.85 -7.02 -8.52
CA THR A 149 6.60 -5.58 -8.37
C THR A 149 5.63 -5.35 -7.23
N ARG A 150 5.50 -4.12 -6.78
CA ARG A 150 4.44 -3.76 -5.82
C ARG A 150 3.05 -4.10 -6.35
N SER A 151 2.81 -3.86 -7.63
CA SER A 151 1.54 -4.20 -8.27
C SER A 151 1.25 -5.69 -8.19
N SER A 152 2.22 -6.57 -8.51
CA SER A 152 2.03 -8.02 -8.43
C SER A 152 1.76 -8.53 -7.01
N VAL A 153 2.39 -7.90 -6.00
CA VAL A 153 2.18 -8.28 -4.59
C VAL A 153 0.82 -7.80 -4.07
N TYR A 154 0.36 -6.64 -4.50
CA TYR A 154 -0.96 -6.11 -4.11
C TYR A 154 -2.13 -6.78 -4.85
N GLN A 155 -1.88 -7.52 -5.92
CA GLN A 155 -2.89 -8.32 -6.62
C GLN A 155 -3.56 -9.39 -5.73
N ILE A 156 -2.88 -9.89 -4.71
CA ILE A 156 -3.47 -10.84 -3.76
C ILE A 156 -4.64 -10.20 -2.99
N GLY A 157 -4.52 -8.91 -2.63
CA GLY A 157 -5.62 -8.14 -2.04
C GLY A 157 -6.85 -8.00 -2.94
N ARG A 158 -6.65 -8.06 -4.25
CA ARG A 158 -7.69 -7.95 -5.27
C ARG A 158 -8.70 -9.11 -5.26
N ALA A 159 -8.23 -10.34 -5.11
CA ALA A 159 -9.12 -11.50 -5.06
C ALA A 159 -10.11 -11.43 -3.89
N SER A 160 -9.64 -10.94 -2.74
CA SER A 160 -10.49 -10.74 -1.55
C SER A 160 -11.47 -9.59 -1.69
N CYS A 161 -11.16 -8.58 -2.52
CA CYS A 161 -12.04 -7.43 -2.75
C CYS A 161 -13.12 -7.74 -3.79
N ARG A 162 -12.84 -8.61 -4.78
CA ARG A 162 -13.80 -8.96 -5.85
C ARG A 162 -15.05 -9.66 -5.34
N GLU A 163 -14.94 -10.39 -4.22
CA GLU A 163 -16.06 -11.13 -3.63
C GLU A 163 -16.82 -10.34 -2.56
N ARG A 164 -16.29 -9.20 -2.12
CA ARG A 164 -16.80 -8.46 -0.96
C ARG A 164 -17.12 -6.98 -1.21
N VAL A 165 -16.84 -6.47 -2.40
CA VAL A 165 -17.10 -5.04 -2.75
C VAL A 165 -17.96 -4.96 -4.06
#